data_9db14da3de15ca6ae5e35874e5fce7b1
#
_entry.id   9db14da3de15ca6ae5e35874e5fce7b1
#
_cell.length_a   1.000
_cell.length_b   1.000
_cell.length_c   1.000
_cell.angle_alpha   90.00
_cell.angle_beta   90.00
_cell.angle_gamma   90.00
#
_symmetry.space_group_name_H-M   'P 1'
#
loop_
_entity.id
_entity.type
_entity.pdbx_description
1 polymer ?
#
loop_
_entity_poly.entity_id
_entity_poly.type
_entity_poly.pdbx_seq_one_letter_code
_entity_poly.pdbx_strand_id
1 'polypeptide(L)'
;MKQILRAFLFLLLFTATVNTAIADEKANVTKQGTVRGRIIDATKQTLPGASIYIEKLHTGVTSDVNGFYTFSNLDPGTYTVKVSYVGYSPVELKITIPAGRTLEKDVVLNEGVELQEVVVGGAFQGQRRAINSQKNNMGITNVVSADQVGKFPDSNIGDALKRISGINVQYDQGEARFGQVRGTSADLSSVTINGNRVPSAEGDTRNVQLDLIPADMIQTIEVNKVVTADMDGDAIGGSINLVTKNSPYKRTIAATAGTGYNWVSEKAQLNLGFTYGDRFFNDKLGLIVSASYQNSPSGSYDTEFVWEQDDNGKTYVNDYQIRQYYVTRERQSYSAALDWDINANHKLTFKGIFNNRNDWENRYRTTLKDLDPRR
;
A
#
# COMPACT_ATOMS: atom_id res chain seq x y z
N MET A 1 21.13 46.94 0.70
CA MET A 1 22.39 46.26 1.11
C MET A 1 22.71 46.38 2.59
N LYS A 2 22.60 47.54 3.26
CA LYS A 2 22.92 47.70 4.70
C LYS A 2 21.99 46.94 5.67
N GLN A 3 20.73 46.68 5.31
CA GLN A 3 19.79 45.92 6.17
C GLN A 3 20.00 44.42 6.10
N ILE A 4 20.40 43.88 4.98
CA ILE A 4 20.70 42.44 4.80
C ILE A 4 21.99 42.08 5.53
N LEU A 5 22.97 42.98 5.51
CA LEU A 5 24.23 42.76 6.25
C LEU A 5 24.05 42.82 7.80
N ARG A 6 23.09 43.59 8.31
CA ARG A 6 22.71 43.61 9.71
C ARG A 6 21.98 42.35 10.16
N ALA A 7 21.10 41.79 9.31
CA ALA A 7 20.41 40.53 9.58
C ALA A 7 21.40 39.37 9.62
N PHE A 8 22.39 39.36 8.74
CA PHE A 8 23.43 38.33 8.71
C PHE A 8 24.36 38.39 9.93
N LEU A 9 24.67 39.60 10.38
CA LEU A 9 25.51 39.83 11.59
C LEU A 9 24.75 39.44 12.86
N PHE A 10 23.41 39.62 12.92
CA PHE A 10 22.58 39.17 14.07
C PHE A 10 22.46 37.63 14.10
N LEU A 11 22.39 36.97 12.93
CA LEU A 11 22.35 35.51 12.83
C LEU A 11 23.69 34.87 13.25
N LEU A 12 24.81 35.51 12.96
CA LEU A 12 26.15 35.06 13.36
C LEU A 12 26.43 35.26 14.87
N LEU A 13 25.86 36.29 15.47
CA LEU A 13 25.96 36.55 16.93
C LEU A 13 25.07 35.60 17.74
N PHE A 14 23.95 35.13 17.18
CA PHE A 14 23.06 34.18 17.84
C PHE A 14 23.64 32.76 17.87
N THR A 15 24.53 32.41 16.96
CA THR A 15 25.21 31.11 16.95
C THR A 15 26.41 31.05 17.90
N ALA A 16 26.92 32.20 18.37
CA ALA A 16 28.07 32.24 19.25
C ALA A 16 27.71 32.17 20.77
N THR A 17 26.44 32.34 21.15
CA THR A 17 26.01 32.36 22.57
C THR A 17 25.40 31.05 23.07
N VAL A 18 25.30 30.01 22.26
CA VAL A 18 24.72 28.71 22.65
C VAL A 18 25.79 27.73 23.21
N ASN A 19 27.06 28.09 23.22
CA ASN A 19 28.17 27.19 23.60
C ASN A 19 28.70 27.27 25.05
N THR A 20 27.99 27.90 25.99
CA THR A 20 28.47 27.94 27.38
C THR A 20 27.37 27.69 28.39
N ALA A 21 26.78 26.51 28.37
CA ALA A 21 26.10 25.93 29.54
C ALA A 21 25.97 24.40 29.37
N ILE A 22 27.07 23.70 29.28
CA ILE A 22 27.07 22.24 29.55
C ILE A 22 27.86 22.09 30.84
N ALA A 23 27.13 22.07 31.93
CA ALA A 23 27.65 21.61 33.22
C ALA A 23 28.04 20.14 33.06
N ASP A 24 29.26 19.86 33.50
CA ASP A 24 29.91 18.55 33.52
C ASP A 24 29.22 17.65 34.57
N GLU A 25 28.06 17.10 34.21
CA GLU A 25 27.46 16.01 34.97
C GLU A 25 28.02 14.72 34.39
N LYS A 26 29.09 14.21 34.95
CA LYS A 26 29.60 12.86 34.71
C LYS A 26 28.57 11.84 35.22
N ALA A 27 27.43 11.78 34.57
CA ALA A 27 26.61 10.58 34.52
C ALA A 27 27.41 9.56 33.67
N ASN A 28 27.61 8.40 34.22
CA ASN A 28 28.24 7.27 33.56
C ASN A 28 27.21 6.75 32.49
N VAL A 29 27.02 7.54 31.41
CA VAL A 29 26.14 7.19 30.32
C VAL A 29 26.83 6.08 29.57
N THR A 30 26.48 4.85 29.89
CA THR A 30 26.77 3.70 29.02
C THR A 30 26.26 4.05 27.63
N LYS A 31 27.18 4.28 26.68
CA LYS A 31 26.82 4.62 25.31
C LYS A 31 25.99 3.48 24.77
N GLN A 32 24.70 3.66 24.65
CA GLN A 32 23.77 2.66 24.11
C GLN A 32 24.11 2.32 22.66
N GLY A 33 23.95 1.08 22.28
CA GLY A 33 24.18 0.58 20.95
C GLY A 33 22.87 0.34 20.18
N THR A 34 23.00 0.09 18.92
CA THR A 34 21.89 -0.24 18.01
C THR A 34 22.17 -1.56 17.32
N VAL A 35 21.18 -2.42 17.13
CA VAL A 35 21.25 -3.54 16.21
C VAL A 35 20.25 -3.36 15.09
N ARG A 36 20.66 -3.61 13.89
CA ARG A 36 19.79 -3.60 12.71
C ARG A 36 20.20 -4.69 11.74
N GLY A 37 19.31 -5.07 10.87
CA GLY A 37 19.57 -6.06 9.83
C GLY A 37 18.31 -6.39 9.07
N ARG A 38 18.35 -7.44 8.30
CA ARG A 38 17.25 -7.92 7.48
C ARG A 38 16.86 -9.33 7.88
N ILE A 39 15.58 -9.62 7.79
CA ILE A 39 15.06 -10.97 7.87
C ILE A 39 14.77 -11.43 6.45
N ILE A 40 15.45 -12.52 6.06
CA ILE A 40 15.35 -13.11 4.73
C ILE A 40 15.14 -14.61 4.82
N ASP A 41 14.70 -15.23 3.75
CA ASP A 41 14.68 -16.68 3.61
C ASP A 41 15.97 -17.22 2.94
N ALA A 42 16.07 -18.54 2.81
CA ALA A 42 17.19 -19.21 2.16
C ALA A 42 17.36 -18.80 0.68
N THR A 43 16.32 -18.29 0.02
CA THR A 43 16.34 -17.79 -1.36
C THR A 43 16.65 -16.30 -1.45
N LYS A 44 17.07 -15.66 -0.33
CA LYS A 44 17.31 -14.23 -0.16
C LYS A 44 16.07 -13.34 -0.33
N GLN A 45 14.88 -13.91 -0.25
CA GLN A 45 13.66 -13.14 -0.26
C GLN A 45 13.42 -12.52 1.11
N THR A 46 13.05 -11.24 1.16
CA THR A 46 12.75 -10.54 2.41
C THR A 46 11.46 -11.05 3.03
N LEU A 47 11.42 -11.07 4.37
CA LEU A 47 10.29 -11.50 5.16
C LEU A 47 9.71 -10.32 5.95
N PRO A 48 8.82 -9.51 5.34
CA PRO A 48 8.16 -8.38 6.02
C PRO A 48 7.24 -8.87 7.15
N GLY A 49 7.23 -8.13 8.27
CA GLY A 49 6.41 -8.48 9.42
C GLY A 49 6.93 -9.68 10.22
N ALA A 50 8.18 -10.09 10.03
CA ALA A 50 8.81 -11.07 10.91
C ALA A 50 8.92 -10.51 12.34
N SER A 51 8.62 -11.31 13.34
CA SER A 51 8.71 -10.92 14.74
C SER A 51 10.13 -11.17 15.25
N ILE A 52 10.78 -10.15 15.80
CA ILE A 52 12.10 -10.19 16.41
C ILE A 52 11.93 -9.80 17.88
N TYR A 53 12.28 -10.71 18.80
CA TYR A 53 12.03 -10.54 20.23
C TYR A 53 13.31 -10.74 21.03
N ILE A 54 13.59 -9.82 21.97
CA ILE A 54 14.71 -9.93 22.91
C ILE A 54 14.16 -10.36 24.27
N GLU A 55 14.43 -11.61 24.64
CA GLU A 55 13.87 -12.20 25.87
C GLU A 55 14.22 -11.41 27.14
N LYS A 56 15.50 -11.07 27.30
CA LYS A 56 16.00 -10.35 28.49
C LYS A 56 15.35 -8.99 28.72
N LEU A 57 14.88 -8.33 27.66
CA LEU A 57 14.31 -6.97 27.73
C LEU A 57 12.79 -6.99 27.61
N HIS A 58 12.19 -8.15 27.42
CA HIS A 58 10.76 -8.31 27.15
C HIS A 58 10.24 -7.34 26.07
N THR A 59 11.07 -7.07 25.05
CA THR A 59 10.74 -6.14 23.97
C THR A 59 10.92 -6.80 22.60
N GLY A 60 10.10 -6.38 21.64
CA GLY A 60 10.16 -6.89 20.28
C GLY A 60 9.90 -5.80 19.25
N VAL A 61 10.35 -6.07 18.03
CA VAL A 61 10.07 -5.28 16.84
C VAL A 61 9.63 -6.19 15.72
N THR A 62 9.02 -5.64 14.70
CA THR A 62 8.70 -6.35 13.47
C THR A 62 9.55 -5.83 12.33
N SER A 63 9.89 -6.70 11.38
CA SER A 63 10.54 -6.27 10.16
C SER A 63 9.61 -5.44 9.28
N ASP A 64 10.14 -4.39 8.67
CA ASP A 64 9.42 -3.50 7.78
C ASP A 64 9.06 -4.17 6.43
N VAL A 65 8.43 -3.42 5.53
CA VAL A 65 8.04 -3.90 4.19
C VAL A 65 9.20 -4.39 3.31
N ASN A 66 10.42 -4.01 3.66
CA ASN A 66 11.67 -4.46 3.02
C ASN A 66 12.40 -5.54 3.82
N GLY A 67 11.78 -6.02 4.90
CA GLY A 67 12.35 -7.03 5.80
C GLY A 67 13.39 -6.48 6.79
N PHE A 68 13.61 -5.15 6.89
CA PHE A 68 14.54 -4.58 7.86
C PHE A 68 13.95 -4.53 9.26
N TYR A 69 14.81 -4.71 10.24
CA TYR A 69 14.49 -4.49 11.64
C TYR A 69 15.54 -3.63 12.31
N THR A 70 15.14 -2.89 13.34
CA THR A 70 16.06 -2.05 14.13
C THR A 70 15.63 -2.03 15.59
N PHE A 71 16.58 -2.31 16.48
CA PHE A 71 16.48 -2.02 17.89
C PHE A 71 17.48 -0.92 18.24
N SER A 72 17.01 0.21 18.70
CA SER A 72 17.81 1.34 19.15
C SER A 72 17.88 1.39 20.68
N ASN A 73 18.86 2.11 21.18
CA ASN A 73 19.00 2.40 22.64
C ASN A 73 19.13 1.13 23.50
N LEU A 74 19.89 0.14 23.02
CA LEU A 74 20.21 -1.05 23.79
C LEU A 74 21.47 -0.85 24.61
N ASP A 75 21.44 -1.27 25.87
CA ASP A 75 22.65 -1.28 26.69
C ASP A 75 23.68 -2.28 26.12
N PRO A 76 24.98 -1.97 26.19
CA PRO A 76 26.01 -2.90 25.74
C PRO A 76 25.92 -4.23 26.49
N GLY A 77 26.00 -5.33 25.74
CA GLY A 77 25.87 -6.65 26.35
C GLY A 77 25.46 -7.72 25.36
N THR A 78 25.38 -8.94 25.85
CA THR A 78 24.93 -10.08 25.05
C THR A 78 23.45 -10.39 25.32
N TYR A 79 22.69 -10.53 24.24
CA TYR A 79 21.26 -10.79 24.24
C TYR A 79 20.93 -12.01 23.42
N THR A 80 19.94 -12.77 23.86
CA THR A 80 19.30 -13.82 23.06
C THR A 80 18.13 -13.18 22.32
N VAL A 81 18.16 -13.31 21.00
CA VAL A 81 17.14 -12.78 20.09
C VAL A 81 16.43 -13.95 19.46
N LYS A 82 15.13 -13.96 19.54
CA LYS A 82 14.26 -14.94 18.90
C LYS A 82 13.58 -14.31 17.70
N VAL A 83 13.75 -14.93 16.53
CA VAL A 83 13.15 -14.49 15.28
C VAL A 83 12.14 -15.52 14.81
N SER A 84 10.92 -15.12 14.52
CA SER A 84 9.86 -16.01 14.07
C SER A 84 9.06 -15.40 12.91
N TYR A 85 8.62 -16.28 12.03
CA TYR A 85 7.77 -15.93 10.89
C TYR A 85 6.83 -17.10 10.58
N VAL A 86 5.60 -16.81 10.16
CA VAL A 86 4.60 -17.86 9.86
C VAL A 86 5.07 -18.74 8.71
N GLY A 87 5.12 -20.06 8.94
CA GLY A 87 5.57 -21.06 7.97
C GLY A 87 7.09 -21.24 7.90
N TYR A 88 7.83 -20.62 8.83
CA TYR A 88 9.29 -20.78 8.96
C TYR A 88 9.67 -21.30 10.34
N SER A 89 10.74 -22.05 10.42
CA SER A 89 11.30 -22.49 11.69
C SER A 89 11.85 -21.27 12.46
N PRO A 90 11.46 -21.07 13.73
CA PRO A 90 12.00 -19.98 14.52
C PRO A 90 13.50 -20.16 14.74
N VAL A 91 14.24 -19.05 14.72
CA VAL A 91 15.67 -19.02 14.95
C VAL A 91 15.97 -18.25 16.23
N GLU A 92 16.79 -18.84 17.10
CA GLU A 92 17.35 -18.16 18.26
C GLU A 92 18.84 -17.91 18.04
N LEU A 93 19.27 -16.68 18.25
CA LEU A 93 20.66 -16.29 18.08
C LEU A 93 21.13 -15.40 19.23
N LYS A 94 22.39 -15.55 19.58
CA LYS A 94 23.05 -14.65 20.56
C LYS A 94 23.75 -13.54 19.79
N ILE A 95 23.46 -12.28 20.17
CA ILE A 95 24.10 -11.09 19.62
C ILE A 95 24.77 -10.31 20.74
N THR A 96 25.92 -9.72 20.47
CA THR A 96 26.62 -8.84 21.41
C THR A 96 26.55 -7.41 20.89
N ILE A 97 25.87 -6.55 21.64
CA ILE A 97 25.69 -5.13 21.32
C ILE A 97 26.94 -4.35 21.76
N PRO A 98 27.63 -3.69 20.84
CA PRO A 98 28.79 -2.86 21.18
C PRO A 98 28.35 -1.48 21.73
N ALA A 99 29.14 -0.93 22.65
CA ALA A 99 28.87 0.41 23.19
C ALA A 99 28.96 1.50 22.12
N GLY A 100 27.89 2.29 21.94
CA GLY A 100 27.84 3.45 21.06
C GLY A 100 27.99 3.16 19.56
N ARG A 101 27.80 1.91 19.13
CA ARG A 101 27.93 1.50 17.73
C ARG A 101 26.71 0.73 17.26
N THR A 102 26.54 0.67 15.94
CA THR A 102 25.51 -0.15 15.29
C THR A 102 26.10 -1.50 14.91
N LEU A 103 25.41 -2.58 15.35
CA LEU A 103 25.67 -3.94 14.89
C LEU A 103 24.74 -4.24 13.70
N GLU A 104 25.29 -4.64 12.59
CA GLU A 104 24.51 -5.17 11.47
C GLU A 104 24.43 -6.70 11.56
N LYS A 105 23.20 -7.24 11.56
CA LYS A 105 22.97 -8.68 11.65
C LYS A 105 21.75 -9.08 10.82
N ASP A 106 22.01 -9.66 9.66
CA ASP A 106 20.96 -10.30 8.86
C ASP A 106 20.65 -11.68 9.44
N VAL A 107 19.37 -12.08 9.40
CA VAL A 107 18.90 -13.38 9.87
C VAL A 107 18.21 -14.11 8.74
N VAL A 108 18.68 -15.33 8.47
CA VAL A 108 18.07 -16.24 7.50
C VAL A 108 17.14 -17.19 8.22
N LEU A 109 15.87 -17.21 7.81
CA LEU A 109 14.91 -18.21 8.28
C LEU A 109 14.76 -19.30 7.22
N ASN A 110 14.72 -20.54 7.67
CA ASN A 110 14.42 -21.69 6.81
C ASN A 110 12.95 -22.04 6.92
N GLU A 111 12.35 -22.50 5.83
CA GLU A 111 10.98 -22.98 5.86
C GLU A 111 10.85 -24.12 6.86
N GLY A 112 9.81 -24.06 7.71
CA GLY A 112 9.51 -25.13 8.66
C GLY A 112 9.09 -26.38 7.89
N VAL A 113 9.57 -27.55 8.34
CA VAL A 113 9.15 -28.83 7.79
C VAL A 113 7.73 -29.13 8.30
N GLU A 114 6.73 -28.65 7.60
CA GLU A 114 5.38 -29.20 7.68
C GLU A 114 5.19 -30.16 6.50
N LEU A 115 4.73 -31.38 6.85
CA LEU A 115 4.33 -32.49 5.99
C LEU A 115 4.19 -32.19 4.49
N GLN A 116 4.87 -33.02 3.69
CA GLN A 116 4.89 -33.04 2.23
C GLN A 116 3.54 -32.70 1.58
N GLU A 117 3.31 -31.44 1.32
CA GLU A 117 2.37 -30.99 0.33
C GLU A 117 3.18 -30.35 -0.80
N VAL A 118 2.92 -30.76 -2.03
CA VAL A 118 3.60 -30.26 -3.22
C VAL A 118 3.38 -28.74 -3.29
N VAL A 119 4.35 -27.98 -2.83
CA VAL A 119 4.29 -26.52 -2.84
C VAL A 119 4.52 -26.05 -4.26
N VAL A 120 3.47 -25.65 -4.93
CA VAL A 120 3.57 -24.79 -6.11
C VAL A 120 4.11 -23.44 -5.63
N GLY A 121 5.43 -23.26 -5.74
CA GLY A 121 6.13 -22.10 -5.19
C GLY A 121 5.67 -20.78 -5.81
N GLY A 122 5.54 -19.75 -4.98
CA GLY A 122 5.24 -18.37 -5.34
C GLY A 122 3.95 -17.84 -4.71
N ALA A 123 2.80 -18.43 -5.01
CA ALA A 123 1.49 -17.94 -4.55
C ALA A 123 1.28 -18.03 -3.03
N PHE A 124 1.89 -19.00 -2.37
CA PHE A 124 1.79 -19.16 -0.91
C PHE A 124 2.67 -18.19 -0.12
N GLN A 125 3.75 -17.68 -0.69
CA GLN A 125 4.64 -16.75 0.02
C GLN A 125 3.99 -15.39 0.25
N GLY A 126 3.29 -14.85 -0.73
CA GLY A 126 2.53 -13.60 -0.57
C GLY A 126 1.44 -13.75 0.49
N GLN A 127 0.72 -14.87 0.48
CA GLN A 127 -0.31 -15.15 1.48
C GLN A 127 0.27 -15.29 2.90
N ARG A 128 1.40 -15.99 3.06
CA ARG A 128 2.09 -16.10 4.37
C ARG A 128 2.53 -14.73 4.89
N ARG A 129 3.05 -13.86 4.01
CA ARG A 129 3.39 -12.48 4.38
C ARG A 129 2.17 -11.68 4.81
N ALA A 130 1.07 -11.76 4.08
CA ALA A 130 -0.17 -11.07 4.40
C ALA A 130 -0.70 -11.50 5.78
N ILE A 131 -0.75 -12.81 6.05
CA ILE A 131 -1.18 -13.37 7.33
C ILE A 131 -0.25 -12.93 8.47
N ASN A 132 1.07 -12.92 8.23
CA ASN A 132 2.03 -12.50 9.24
C ASN A 132 1.94 -11.00 9.53
N SER A 133 1.78 -10.16 8.51
CA SER A 133 1.52 -8.73 8.67
C SER A 133 0.23 -8.51 9.46
N GLN A 134 -0.85 -9.22 9.12
CA GLN A 134 -2.12 -9.14 9.85
C GLN A 134 -2.00 -9.57 11.32
N LYS A 135 -1.24 -10.63 11.61
CA LYS A 135 -1.01 -11.12 12.98
C LYS A 135 -0.26 -10.11 13.85
N ASN A 136 0.72 -9.41 13.27
CA ASN A 136 1.59 -8.47 13.99
C ASN A 136 1.06 -7.03 14.01
N ASN A 137 -0.06 -6.76 13.34
CA ASN A 137 -0.68 -5.45 13.40
C ASN A 137 -1.41 -5.25 14.73
N MET A 138 -1.27 -4.07 15.34
CA MET A 138 -1.95 -3.74 16.61
C MET A 138 -3.45 -3.52 16.45
N GLY A 139 -3.91 -3.20 15.23
CA GLY A 139 -5.31 -2.95 14.91
C GLY A 139 -6.01 -4.14 14.26
N ILE A 140 -7.34 -4.05 14.09
CA ILE A 140 -8.12 -5.01 13.30
C ILE A 140 -7.88 -4.70 11.82
N THR A 141 -6.90 -5.38 11.24
CA THR A 141 -6.44 -5.17 9.87
C THR A 141 -6.64 -6.44 9.05
N ASN A 142 -7.14 -6.30 7.83
CA ASN A 142 -7.08 -7.35 6.83
C ASN A 142 -5.98 -7.00 5.83
N VAL A 143 -5.12 -7.97 5.55
CA VAL A 143 -4.02 -7.81 4.59
C VAL A 143 -4.19 -8.83 3.47
N VAL A 144 -4.19 -8.36 2.23
CA VAL A 144 -4.30 -9.19 1.03
C VAL A 144 -3.08 -8.94 0.15
N SER A 145 -2.39 -10.00 -0.25
CA SER A 145 -1.22 -9.90 -1.11
C SER A 145 -1.61 -9.83 -2.59
N ALA A 146 -0.72 -9.26 -3.42
CA ALA A 146 -0.88 -9.21 -4.87
C ALA A 146 -1.06 -10.59 -5.51
N ASP A 147 -0.43 -11.63 -4.94
CA ASP A 147 -0.57 -13.00 -5.44
C ASP A 147 -2.00 -13.52 -5.29
N GLN A 148 -2.75 -13.02 -4.30
CA GLN A 148 -4.18 -13.32 -4.15
C GLN A 148 -5.03 -12.47 -5.11
N VAL A 149 -4.65 -11.21 -5.31
CA VAL A 149 -5.28 -10.28 -6.25
C VAL A 149 -5.03 -10.74 -7.70
N GLY A 150 -3.79 -11.07 -8.04
CA GLY A 150 -3.38 -11.46 -9.40
C GLY A 150 -3.87 -12.83 -9.88
N LYS A 151 -4.46 -13.66 -9.02
CA LYS A 151 -5.12 -14.92 -9.42
C LYS A 151 -6.44 -14.71 -10.16
N PHE A 152 -6.99 -13.53 -10.07
CA PHE A 152 -8.25 -13.15 -10.65
C PHE A 152 -8.01 -12.05 -11.69
N PRO A 153 -8.82 -11.97 -12.73
CA PRO A 153 -8.68 -10.96 -13.78
C PRO A 153 -9.17 -9.58 -13.30
N ASP A 154 -8.73 -9.16 -12.11
CA ASP A 154 -9.07 -7.84 -11.57
C ASP A 154 -8.29 -6.78 -12.32
N SER A 155 -8.99 -5.90 -12.98
CA SER A 155 -8.38 -4.84 -13.77
C SER A 155 -7.88 -3.68 -12.91
N ASN A 156 -8.52 -3.46 -11.76
CA ASN A 156 -8.24 -2.35 -10.86
C ASN A 156 -8.34 -2.79 -9.39
N ILE A 157 -7.89 -1.93 -8.50
CA ILE A 157 -7.88 -2.18 -7.06
C ILE A 157 -9.28 -2.28 -6.47
N GLY A 158 -10.25 -1.55 -7.00
CA GLY A 158 -11.63 -1.62 -6.54
C GLY A 158 -12.19 -3.05 -6.63
N ASP A 159 -11.95 -3.73 -7.76
CA ASP A 159 -12.38 -5.12 -7.96
C ASP A 159 -11.68 -6.10 -7.00
N ALA A 160 -10.41 -5.85 -6.70
CA ALA A 160 -9.67 -6.64 -5.73
C ALA A 160 -10.22 -6.49 -4.30
N LEU A 161 -10.63 -5.28 -3.93
CA LEU A 161 -11.13 -4.96 -2.59
C LEU A 161 -12.41 -5.70 -2.21
N LYS A 162 -13.30 -6.00 -3.17
CA LYS A 162 -14.56 -6.72 -2.88
C LYS A 162 -14.37 -8.10 -2.25
N ARG A 163 -13.15 -8.68 -2.34
CA ARG A 163 -12.82 -9.97 -1.73
C ARG A 163 -12.39 -9.87 -0.29
N ILE A 164 -12.22 -8.64 0.21
CA ILE A 164 -11.81 -8.41 1.60
C ILE A 164 -13.06 -8.36 2.47
N SER A 165 -13.13 -9.20 3.49
CA SER A 165 -14.24 -9.24 4.43
C SER A 165 -14.51 -7.86 5.06
N GLY A 166 -15.76 -7.42 5.03
CA GLY A 166 -16.19 -6.13 5.57
C GLY A 166 -15.89 -4.93 4.66
N ILE A 167 -15.54 -5.18 3.41
CA ILE A 167 -15.45 -4.16 2.37
C ILE A 167 -16.61 -4.36 1.38
N ASN A 168 -17.32 -3.28 1.13
CA ASN A 168 -18.22 -3.15 0.01
C ASN A 168 -17.62 -2.23 -1.05
N VAL A 169 -18.05 -2.36 -2.30
CA VAL A 169 -17.54 -1.55 -3.40
C VAL A 169 -18.72 -0.97 -4.17
N GLN A 170 -18.67 0.31 -4.38
CA GLN A 170 -19.63 1.00 -5.23
C GLN A 170 -19.14 0.93 -6.68
N TYR A 171 -20.03 0.48 -7.55
CA TYR A 171 -19.77 0.38 -8.98
C TYR A 171 -20.27 1.61 -9.72
N ASP A 172 -19.49 2.02 -10.71
CA ASP A 172 -19.89 3.04 -11.69
C ASP A 172 -19.51 2.56 -13.09
N GLN A 173 -20.48 2.56 -13.99
CA GLN A 173 -20.32 2.10 -15.39
C GLN A 173 -19.65 0.71 -15.53
N GLY A 174 -19.98 -0.20 -14.61
CA GLY A 174 -19.47 -1.58 -14.62
C GLY A 174 -18.11 -1.80 -13.98
N GLU A 175 -17.48 -0.76 -13.44
CA GLU A 175 -16.21 -0.85 -12.71
C GLU A 175 -16.36 -0.50 -11.23
N ALA A 176 -15.58 -1.17 -10.39
CA ALA A 176 -15.53 -0.91 -8.96
C ALA A 176 -14.75 0.39 -8.70
N ARG A 177 -15.45 1.45 -8.31
CA ARG A 177 -14.91 2.81 -8.23
C ARG A 177 -14.56 3.24 -6.82
N PHE A 178 -15.45 3.04 -5.85
CA PHE A 178 -15.25 3.50 -4.49
C PHE A 178 -15.32 2.34 -3.49
N GLY A 179 -14.35 2.29 -2.57
CA GLY A 179 -14.34 1.33 -1.47
C GLY A 179 -15.06 1.87 -0.24
N GLN A 180 -15.89 1.04 0.35
CA GLN A 180 -16.65 1.33 1.57
C GLN A 180 -16.26 0.35 2.66
N VAL A 181 -15.69 0.85 3.74
CA VAL A 181 -15.28 0.01 4.88
C VAL A 181 -16.45 -0.12 5.84
N ARG A 182 -16.80 -1.34 6.21
CA ARG A 182 -17.89 -1.66 7.18
C ARG A 182 -19.27 -1.07 6.82
N GLY A 183 -19.54 -0.86 5.53
CA GLY A 183 -20.81 -0.30 5.06
C GLY A 183 -20.99 1.20 5.31
N THR A 184 -19.94 1.90 5.74
CA THR A 184 -19.97 3.37 5.82
C THR A 184 -19.87 3.98 4.43
N SER A 185 -20.26 5.24 4.27
CA SER A 185 -20.07 5.97 3.02
C SER A 185 -18.60 6.05 2.64
N ALA A 186 -18.30 6.07 1.34
CA ALA A 186 -16.94 6.06 0.84
C ALA A 186 -16.12 7.30 1.26
N ASP A 187 -16.79 8.44 1.47
CA ASP A 187 -16.18 9.68 1.95
C ASP A 187 -15.70 9.62 3.41
N LEU A 188 -16.16 8.62 4.17
CA LEU A 188 -15.70 8.32 5.53
C LEU A 188 -14.54 7.33 5.59
N SER A 189 -14.04 6.89 4.44
CA SER A 189 -12.91 5.98 4.33
C SER A 189 -11.69 6.71 3.77
N SER A 190 -10.52 6.53 4.39
CA SER A 190 -9.26 7.07 3.88
C SER A 190 -8.59 6.07 2.93
N VAL A 191 -8.04 6.57 1.82
CA VAL A 191 -7.20 5.76 0.93
C VAL A 191 -5.81 6.36 0.86
N THR A 192 -4.81 5.53 1.11
CA THR A 192 -3.40 5.91 1.09
C THR A 192 -2.60 5.01 0.15
N ILE A 193 -1.52 5.53 -0.42
CA ILE A 193 -0.50 4.76 -1.12
C ILE A 193 0.81 4.88 -0.35
N ASN A 194 1.33 3.76 0.14
CA ASN A 194 2.52 3.71 1.00
C ASN A 194 2.40 4.63 2.23
N GLY A 195 1.21 4.74 2.81
CA GLY A 195 0.91 5.61 3.95
C GLY A 195 0.64 7.08 3.59
N ASN A 196 0.85 7.49 2.34
CA ASN A 196 0.56 8.86 1.91
C ASN A 196 -0.85 8.96 1.34
N ARG A 197 -1.59 9.97 1.75
CA ARG A 197 -2.96 10.20 1.32
C ARG A 197 -3.06 10.43 -0.19
N VAL A 198 -4.01 9.80 -0.83
CA VAL A 198 -4.33 10.01 -2.24
C VAL A 198 -5.47 11.03 -2.33
N PRO A 199 -5.30 12.13 -3.10
CA PRO A 199 -6.39 13.06 -3.33
C PRO A 199 -7.46 12.45 -4.23
N SER A 200 -8.72 12.91 -4.08
CA SER A 200 -9.77 12.61 -5.05
C SER A 200 -9.45 13.25 -6.41
N ALA A 201 -9.78 12.55 -7.49
CA ALA A 201 -9.75 13.12 -8.84
C ALA A 201 -11.00 13.96 -9.16
N GLU A 202 -12.01 13.97 -8.28
CA GLU A 202 -13.23 14.77 -8.39
C GLU A 202 -13.18 15.94 -7.41
N GLY A 203 -13.54 17.15 -7.88
CA GLY A 203 -13.34 18.39 -7.11
C GLY A 203 -14.19 18.51 -5.84
N ASP A 204 -15.38 17.93 -5.84
CA ASP A 204 -16.38 18.14 -4.79
C ASP A 204 -16.55 16.95 -3.84
N THR A 205 -15.70 15.95 -3.93
CA THR A 205 -15.78 14.73 -3.12
C THR A 205 -14.42 14.33 -2.58
N ARG A 206 -14.42 13.65 -1.43
CA ARG A 206 -13.21 13.06 -0.83
C ARG A 206 -12.98 11.62 -1.25
N ASN A 207 -13.90 11.05 -2.00
CA ASN A 207 -13.86 9.67 -2.44
C ASN A 207 -12.70 9.46 -3.40
N VAL A 208 -11.82 8.52 -3.11
CA VAL A 208 -10.71 8.17 -3.99
C VAL A 208 -11.18 7.12 -4.99
N GLN A 209 -10.97 7.43 -6.26
CA GLN A 209 -11.34 6.56 -7.38
C GLN A 209 -10.32 5.41 -7.50
N LEU A 210 -10.71 4.23 -7.03
CA LEU A 210 -9.86 3.03 -7.03
C LEU A 210 -9.72 2.40 -8.42
N ASP A 211 -10.64 2.71 -9.32
CA ASP A 211 -10.59 2.32 -10.73
C ASP A 211 -9.45 3.00 -11.50
N LEU A 212 -8.86 4.07 -10.95
CA LEU A 212 -7.66 4.72 -11.50
C LEU A 212 -6.36 3.98 -11.17
N ILE A 213 -6.38 3.07 -10.18
CA ILE A 213 -5.18 2.42 -9.66
C ILE A 213 -5.14 0.98 -10.18
N PRO A 214 -4.19 0.65 -11.07
CA PRO A 214 -4.03 -0.71 -11.59
C PRO A 214 -3.61 -1.68 -10.48
N ALA A 215 -4.20 -2.86 -10.48
CA ALA A 215 -3.88 -3.91 -9.51
C ALA A 215 -2.42 -4.39 -9.62
N ASP A 216 -1.84 -4.36 -10.82
CA ASP A 216 -0.48 -4.83 -11.11
C ASP A 216 0.63 -4.04 -10.39
N MET A 217 0.36 -2.82 -9.94
CA MET A 217 1.33 -1.97 -9.27
C MET A 217 1.40 -2.23 -7.77
N ILE A 218 0.38 -2.85 -7.21
CA ILE A 218 0.22 -3.02 -5.77
C ILE A 218 0.77 -4.38 -5.35
N GLN A 219 1.55 -4.38 -4.29
CA GLN A 219 2.09 -5.59 -3.66
C GLN A 219 1.14 -6.13 -2.59
N THR A 220 0.54 -5.23 -1.81
CA THR A 220 -0.32 -5.58 -0.69
C THR A 220 -1.40 -4.54 -0.52
N ILE A 221 -2.61 -4.98 -0.21
CA ILE A 221 -3.72 -4.13 0.22
C ILE A 221 -3.92 -4.36 1.71
N GLU A 222 -3.82 -3.30 2.49
CA GLU A 222 -4.03 -3.32 3.94
C GLU A 222 -5.29 -2.53 4.26
N VAL A 223 -6.26 -3.18 4.87
CA VAL A 223 -7.52 -2.55 5.28
C VAL A 223 -7.59 -2.50 6.78
N ASN A 224 -7.44 -1.32 7.34
CA ASN A 224 -7.57 -1.07 8.77
C ASN A 224 -9.02 -0.72 9.08
N LYS A 225 -9.68 -1.61 9.81
CA LYS A 225 -11.09 -1.41 10.23
C LYS A 225 -11.22 -0.56 11.48
N VAL A 226 -10.13 -0.35 12.19
CA VAL A 226 -10.05 0.53 13.34
C VAL A 226 -8.89 1.49 13.09
N VAL A 227 -9.15 2.78 13.17
CA VAL A 227 -8.12 3.81 13.03
C VAL A 227 -7.31 3.92 14.30
N THR A 228 -6.00 4.05 14.14
CA THR A 228 -5.04 4.34 15.21
C THR A 228 -4.67 5.82 15.18
N ALA A 229 -4.02 6.32 16.22
CA ALA A 229 -3.74 7.74 16.37
C ALA A 229 -2.79 8.33 15.31
N ASP A 230 -2.06 7.48 14.60
CA ASP A 230 -1.16 7.81 13.49
C ASP A 230 -1.86 7.88 12.13
N MET A 231 -3.14 7.49 12.05
CA MET A 231 -3.95 7.53 10.83
C MET A 231 -4.78 8.81 10.74
N ASP A 232 -5.32 9.08 9.54
CA ASP A 232 -6.20 10.21 9.31
C ASP A 232 -7.42 10.15 10.23
N GLY A 233 -7.65 11.19 11.03
CA GLY A 233 -8.77 11.26 11.99
C GLY A 233 -10.16 11.33 11.33
N ASP A 234 -10.22 11.58 10.03
CA ASP A 234 -11.44 11.59 9.24
C ASP A 234 -11.80 10.23 8.62
N ALA A 235 -10.95 9.22 8.80
CA ALA A 235 -11.18 7.84 8.35
C ALA A 235 -12.11 7.05 9.28
N ILE A 236 -13.29 7.60 9.58
CA ILE A 236 -14.26 7.04 10.54
C ILE A 236 -14.68 5.61 10.16
N GLY A 237 -14.87 5.36 8.87
CA GLY A 237 -15.18 4.03 8.34
C GLY A 237 -14.00 3.05 8.44
N GLY A 238 -12.80 3.55 8.23
CA GLY A 238 -11.56 2.79 8.18
C GLY A 238 -10.58 3.34 7.14
N SER A 239 -9.40 2.73 7.06
CA SER A 239 -8.35 3.13 6.13
C SER A 239 -7.95 1.98 5.21
N ILE A 240 -7.75 2.29 3.94
CA ILE A 240 -7.26 1.38 2.90
C ILE A 240 -5.87 1.87 2.48
N ASN A 241 -4.83 1.12 2.83
CA ASN A 241 -3.46 1.41 2.44
C ASN A 241 -3.01 0.48 1.32
N LEU A 242 -2.62 1.06 0.19
CA LEU A 242 -2.13 0.38 -0.98
C LEU A 242 -0.60 0.40 -0.97
N VAL A 243 0.00 -0.73 -0.65
CA VAL A 243 1.46 -0.84 -0.62
C VAL A 243 1.97 -1.23 -2.00
N THR A 244 2.80 -0.39 -2.60
CA THR A 244 3.38 -0.63 -3.91
C THR A 244 4.50 -1.67 -3.87
N LYS A 245 4.82 -2.26 -5.01
CA LYS A 245 5.92 -3.20 -5.13
C LYS A 245 7.24 -2.55 -4.70
N ASN A 246 8.02 -3.29 -3.93
CA ASN A 246 9.37 -2.91 -3.51
C ASN A 246 10.41 -3.64 -4.35
N SER A 247 11.63 -3.10 -4.42
CA SER A 247 12.73 -3.76 -5.12
C SER A 247 13.01 -5.15 -4.53
N PRO A 248 12.97 -6.22 -5.34
CA PRO A 248 13.19 -7.59 -4.84
C PRO A 248 14.67 -7.86 -4.60
N TYR A 249 14.97 -8.83 -3.73
CA TYR A 249 16.35 -9.32 -3.54
C TYR A 249 16.76 -10.35 -4.59
N LYS A 250 15.80 -10.97 -5.24
CA LYS A 250 16.03 -11.90 -6.34
C LYS A 250 15.52 -11.25 -7.63
N ARG A 251 16.29 -11.34 -8.71
CA ARG A 251 15.83 -10.87 -10.02
C ARG A 251 14.43 -11.38 -10.31
N THR A 252 13.53 -10.46 -10.59
CA THR A 252 12.13 -10.72 -10.88
C THR A 252 11.80 -10.18 -12.26
N ILE A 253 11.30 -11.02 -13.13
CA ILE A 253 10.77 -10.65 -14.44
C ILE A 253 9.38 -11.25 -14.51
N ALA A 254 8.37 -10.40 -14.72
CA ALA A 254 7.00 -10.83 -14.91
C ALA A 254 6.40 -10.11 -16.11
N ALA A 255 5.69 -10.85 -16.93
CA ALA A 255 4.92 -10.30 -18.04
C ALA A 255 3.52 -10.90 -18.00
N THR A 256 2.53 -10.05 -18.21
CA THR A 256 1.11 -10.43 -18.26
C THR A 256 0.56 -10.00 -19.59
N ALA A 257 -0.18 -10.89 -20.25
CA ALA A 257 -0.97 -10.57 -21.41
C ALA A 257 -2.34 -11.20 -21.24
N GLY A 258 -3.36 -10.38 -21.32
CA GLY A 258 -4.76 -10.80 -21.18
C GLY A 258 -5.61 -10.20 -22.29
N THR A 259 -6.61 -10.95 -22.71
CA THR A 259 -7.62 -10.47 -23.64
C THR A 259 -9.00 -10.91 -23.18
N GLY A 260 -10.00 -10.18 -23.58
CA GLY A 260 -11.41 -10.46 -23.32
C GLY A 260 -12.28 -9.93 -24.44
N TYR A 261 -13.56 -10.21 -24.37
CA TYR A 261 -14.55 -9.68 -25.30
C TYR A 261 -15.76 -9.17 -24.53
N ASN A 262 -16.13 -7.93 -24.77
CA ASN A 262 -17.34 -7.36 -24.19
C ASN A 262 -18.50 -7.47 -25.19
N TRP A 263 -19.51 -8.25 -24.83
CA TRP A 263 -20.65 -8.54 -25.69
C TRP A 263 -21.60 -7.36 -25.91
N VAL A 264 -21.62 -6.40 -24.96
CA VAL A 264 -22.49 -5.21 -25.06
C VAL A 264 -21.89 -4.19 -26.03
N SER A 265 -20.58 -3.97 -25.95
CA SER A 265 -19.87 -3.06 -26.86
C SER A 265 -19.38 -3.73 -28.13
N GLU A 266 -19.47 -5.08 -28.23
CA GLU A 266 -18.99 -5.90 -29.34
C GLU A 266 -17.50 -5.66 -29.69
N LYS A 267 -16.68 -5.44 -28.66
CA LYS A 267 -15.25 -5.10 -28.82
C LYS A 267 -14.37 -5.99 -27.96
N ALA A 268 -13.15 -6.26 -28.47
CA ALA A 268 -12.12 -6.95 -27.73
C ALA A 268 -11.47 -6.03 -26.68
N GLN A 269 -11.10 -6.61 -25.55
CA GLN A 269 -10.34 -5.97 -24.48
C GLN A 269 -8.88 -6.43 -24.54
N LEU A 270 -7.96 -5.60 -24.13
CA LEU A 270 -6.54 -5.89 -24.07
C LEU A 270 -5.96 -5.42 -22.72
N ASN A 271 -5.20 -6.31 -22.08
CA ASN A 271 -4.46 -6.00 -20.86
C ASN A 271 -3.02 -6.51 -21.01
N LEU A 272 -2.05 -5.62 -20.86
CA LEU A 272 -0.62 -5.93 -20.95
C LEU A 272 0.05 -5.40 -19.68
N GLY A 273 0.93 -6.20 -19.08
CA GLY A 273 1.70 -5.82 -17.92
C GLY A 273 3.14 -6.31 -18.02
N PHE A 274 4.08 -5.53 -17.54
CA PHE A 274 5.48 -5.89 -17.44
C PHE A 274 6.07 -5.39 -16.12
N THR A 275 6.84 -6.23 -15.47
CA THR A 275 7.58 -5.87 -14.25
C THR A 275 8.99 -6.42 -14.35
N TYR A 276 9.97 -5.58 -14.10
CA TYR A 276 11.36 -5.96 -13.92
C TYR A 276 11.88 -5.43 -12.60
N GLY A 277 12.54 -6.29 -11.82
CA GLY A 277 13.17 -5.90 -10.57
C GLY A 277 14.48 -6.66 -10.35
N ASP A 278 15.49 -5.97 -9.88
CA ASP A 278 16.81 -6.55 -9.58
C ASP A 278 17.55 -5.71 -8.53
N ARG A 279 18.66 -6.24 -8.03
CA ARG A 279 19.61 -5.51 -7.18
C ARG A 279 20.99 -5.48 -7.80
N PHE A 280 21.68 -4.38 -7.58
CA PHE A 280 22.98 -4.05 -8.14
C PHE A 280 23.98 -3.67 -7.04
N PHE A 281 25.26 -3.64 -7.35
CA PHE A 281 26.33 -3.20 -6.45
C PHE A 281 26.37 -3.96 -5.11
N ASN A 282 26.43 -5.29 -5.17
CA ASN A 282 26.39 -6.17 -4.00
C ASN A 282 25.14 -5.94 -3.13
N ASP A 283 23.97 -5.94 -3.75
CA ASP A 283 22.67 -5.75 -3.15
C ASP A 283 22.42 -4.36 -2.50
N LYS A 284 23.32 -3.39 -2.73
CA LYS A 284 23.16 -2.04 -2.17
C LYS A 284 22.13 -1.19 -2.89
N LEU A 285 21.94 -1.39 -4.20
CA LEU A 285 21.00 -0.64 -5.00
C LEU A 285 19.91 -1.58 -5.54
N GLY A 286 18.71 -1.45 -5.05
CA GLY A 286 17.55 -2.17 -5.55
C GLY A 286 16.73 -1.31 -6.48
N LEU A 287 16.26 -1.86 -7.60
CA LEU A 287 15.38 -1.22 -8.57
C LEU A 287 14.22 -2.15 -8.90
N ILE A 288 13.03 -1.61 -8.98
CA ILE A 288 11.89 -2.26 -9.63
C ILE A 288 11.18 -1.24 -10.51
N VAL A 289 10.83 -1.67 -11.71
CA VAL A 289 10.00 -0.91 -12.64
C VAL A 289 8.84 -1.77 -13.09
N SER A 290 7.66 -1.16 -13.21
CA SER A 290 6.49 -1.84 -13.77
C SER A 290 5.81 -0.90 -14.75
N ALA A 291 5.26 -1.48 -15.81
CA ALA A 291 4.44 -0.80 -16.80
C ALA A 291 3.19 -1.63 -17.08
N SER A 292 2.05 -0.99 -17.21
CA SER A 292 0.82 -1.65 -17.63
C SER A 292 0.08 -0.80 -18.66
N TYR A 293 -0.56 -1.49 -19.59
CA TYR A 293 -1.46 -0.93 -20.59
C TYR A 293 -2.76 -1.72 -20.57
N GLN A 294 -3.87 -1.03 -20.52
CA GLN A 294 -5.19 -1.62 -20.54
C GLN A 294 -6.09 -0.84 -21.48
N ASN A 295 -6.78 -1.57 -22.37
CA ASN A 295 -7.86 -1.05 -23.17
C ASN A 295 -9.11 -1.87 -22.88
N SER A 296 -10.11 -1.24 -22.26
CA SER A 296 -11.32 -1.88 -21.75
C SER A 296 -12.57 -1.23 -22.35
N PRO A 297 -12.96 -1.61 -23.57
CA PRO A 297 -14.28 -1.24 -24.06
C PRO A 297 -15.36 -1.95 -23.25
N SER A 298 -16.35 -1.20 -22.82
CA SER A 298 -17.49 -1.66 -22.05
C SER A 298 -18.80 -1.06 -22.57
N GLY A 299 -19.93 -1.58 -22.12
CA GLY A 299 -21.23 -1.01 -22.38
C GLY A 299 -22.20 -1.41 -21.29
N SER A 300 -23.20 -0.58 -21.07
CA SER A 300 -24.27 -0.86 -20.12
C SER A 300 -25.61 -0.33 -20.62
N TYR A 301 -26.66 -1.02 -20.19
CA TYR A 301 -28.05 -0.55 -20.29
C TYR A 301 -28.51 -0.26 -18.88
N ASP A 302 -28.99 0.94 -18.63
CA ASP A 302 -29.51 1.32 -17.34
C ASP A 302 -30.76 2.17 -17.43
N THR A 303 -31.40 2.33 -16.29
CA THR A 303 -32.56 3.21 -16.13
C THR A 303 -32.35 4.10 -14.92
N GLU A 304 -32.72 5.36 -15.05
CA GLU A 304 -32.68 6.33 -13.97
C GLU A 304 -34.04 6.93 -13.76
N PHE A 305 -34.40 7.10 -12.49
CA PHE A 305 -35.65 7.72 -12.07
C PHE A 305 -35.33 8.97 -11.27
N VAL A 306 -35.94 10.10 -11.65
CA VAL A 306 -35.98 11.30 -10.82
C VAL A 306 -37.26 11.29 -10.02
N TRP A 307 -37.16 11.27 -8.71
CA TRP A 307 -38.26 11.20 -7.81
C TRP A 307 -38.60 12.61 -7.29
N GLU A 308 -39.89 12.95 -7.26
CA GLU A 308 -40.39 14.17 -6.65
C GLU A 308 -41.52 13.86 -5.68
N GLN A 309 -41.87 14.83 -4.87
CA GLN A 309 -43.01 14.76 -3.96
C GLN A 309 -44.09 15.77 -4.37
N ASP A 310 -45.34 15.35 -4.33
CA ASP A 310 -46.48 16.25 -4.50
C ASP A 310 -46.74 17.06 -3.21
N ASP A 311 -47.69 18.01 -3.29
CA ASP A 311 -48.07 18.89 -2.18
C ASP A 311 -48.60 18.14 -0.95
N ASN A 312 -49.00 16.88 -1.12
CA ASN A 312 -49.46 15.99 -0.06
C ASN A 312 -48.34 15.10 0.50
N GLY A 313 -47.09 15.27 0.03
CA GLY A 313 -45.94 14.48 0.43
C GLY A 313 -45.87 13.10 -0.22
N LYS A 314 -46.68 12.79 -1.21
CA LYS A 314 -46.64 11.52 -1.94
C LYS A 314 -45.52 11.56 -2.98
N THR A 315 -44.61 10.58 -2.90
CA THR A 315 -43.51 10.45 -3.85
C THR A 315 -44.00 9.84 -5.17
N TYR A 316 -43.56 10.41 -6.27
CA TYR A 316 -43.78 9.92 -7.64
C TYR A 316 -42.54 10.05 -8.50
N VAL A 317 -42.50 9.30 -9.63
CA VAL A 317 -41.43 9.44 -10.62
C VAL A 317 -41.76 10.60 -11.54
N ASN A 318 -40.94 11.64 -11.55
CA ASN A 318 -41.14 12.79 -12.45
C ASN A 318 -40.48 12.57 -13.81
N ASP A 319 -39.21 12.12 -13.78
CA ASP A 319 -38.49 11.78 -15.01
C ASP A 319 -38.10 10.29 -15.00
N TYR A 320 -38.26 9.65 -16.12
CA TYR A 320 -37.83 8.29 -16.40
C TYR A 320 -36.89 8.30 -17.58
N GLN A 321 -35.66 7.81 -17.38
CA GLN A 321 -34.63 7.77 -18.41
C GLN A 321 -34.25 6.33 -18.72
N ILE A 322 -34.22 5.97 -19.97
CA ILE A 322 -33.64 4.74 -20.50
C ILE A 322 -32.34 5.15 -21.18
N ARG A 323 -31.24 4.56 -20.74
CA ARG A 323 -29.89 4.94 -21.18
C ARG A 323 -29.12 3.74 -21.68
N GLN A 324 -28.30 3.99 -22.70
CA GLN A 324 -27.36 3.05 -23.23
C GLN A 324 -25.99 3.73 -23.33
N TYR A 325 -25.01 3.14 -22.68
CA TYR A 325 -23.65 3.63 -22.67
C TYR A 325 -22.73 2.71 -23.45
N TYR A 326 -21.81 3.31 -24.18
CA TYR A 326 -20.63 2.68 -24.75
C TYR A 326 -19.42 3.46 -24.27
N VAL A 327 -18.58 2.80 -23.49
CA VAL A 327 -17.40 3.40 -22.88
C VAL A 327 -16.17 2.67 -23.38
N THR A 328 -15.14 3.40 -23.78
CA THR A 328 -13.82 2.84 -24.04
C THR A 328 -12.86 3.51 -23.08
N ARG A 329 -12.25 2.72 -22.18
CA ARG A 329 -11.27 3.17 -21.20
C ARG A 329 -9.90 2.66 -21.57
N GLU A 330 -8.99 3.59 -21.78
CA GLU A 330 -7.60 3.31 -22.01
C GLU A 330 -6.80 3.79 -20.80
N ARG A 331 -6.01 2.88 -20.20
CA ARG A 331 -5.16 3.17 -19.04
C ARG A 331 -3.73 2.83 -19.36
N GLN A 332 -2.83 3.72 -18.97
CA GLN A 332 -1.39 3.54 -19.04
C GLN A 332 -0.81 3.87 -17.66
N SER A 333 -0.08 2.94 -17.09
CA SER A 333 0.45 3.12 -15.76
C SER A 333 1.91 2.69 -15.69
N TYR A 334 2.71 3.50 -15.04
CA TYR A 334 4.13 3.25 -14.84
C TYR A 334 4.47 3.44 -13.37
N SER A 335 5.25 2.53 -12.83
CA SER A 335 5.79 2.68 -11.47
C SER A 335 7.26 2.37 -11.43
N ALA A 336 7.97 3.07 -10.56
CA ALA A 336 9.37 2.80 -10.27
C ALA A 336 9.61 2.94 -8.76
N ALA A 337 10.36 2.00 -8.20
CA ALA A 337 10.89 2.12 -6.86
C ALA A 337 12.39 1.83 -6.87
N LEU A 338 13.13 2.65 -6.14
CA LEU A 338 14.57 2.55 -5.96
C LEU A 338 14.87 2.56 -4.47
N ASP A 339 15.63 1.58 -4.02
CA ASP A 339 16.12 1.46 -2.65
C ASP A 339 17.64 1.48 -2.67
N TRP A 340 18.24 2.49 -2.09
CA TRP A 340 19.69 2.62 -2.04
C TRP A 340 20.21 2.60 -0.61
N ASP A 341 20.91 1.51 -0.26
CA ASP A 341 21.62 1.36 1.00
C ASP A 341 23.01 2.02 0.86
N ILE A 342 23.09 3.34 1.11
CA ILE A 342 24.32 4.14 0.94
C ILE A 342 25.39 3.62 1.90
N ASN A 343 25.04 3.44 3.16
CA ASN A 343 25.89 2.87 4.22
C ASN A 343 25.04 2.32 5.36
N ALA A 344 25.70 1.84 6.41
CA ALA A 344 25.04 1.27 7.59
C ALA A 344 23.99 2.19 8.25
N ASN A 345 24.11 3.49 8.11
CA ASN A 345 23.25 4.46 8.80
C ASN A 345 22.30 5.22 7.85
N HIS A 346 22.51 5.13 6.53
CA HIS A 346 21.76 5.91 5.57
C HIS A 346 21.17 5.03 4.46
N LYS A 347 19.87 5.07 4.34
CA LYS A 347 19.10 4.46 3.26
C LYS A 347 18.27 5.53 2.58
N LEU A 348 18.30 5.54 1.26
CA LEU A 348 17.45 6.36 0.43
C LEU A 348 16.44 5.48 -0.30
N THR A 349 15.18 5.82 -0.17
CA THR A 349 14.10 5.15 -0.92
C THR A 349 13.37 6.18 -1.76
N PHE A 350 13.23 5.89 -3.03
CA PHE A 350 12.40 6.67 -3.95
C PHE A 350 11.30 5.79 -4.52
N LYS A 351 10.07 6.29 -4.56
CA LYS A 351 8.94 5.62 -5.19
C LYS A 351 8.15 6.63 -6.00
N GLY A 352 7.87 6.26 -7.25
CA GLY A 352 7.09 7.08 -8.17
C GLY A 352 6.03 6.24 -8.88
N ILE A 353 4.87 6.84 -9.10
CA ILE A 353 3.77 6.27 -9.88
C ILE A 353 3.27 7.36 -10.84
N PHE A 354 3.06 6.96 -12.08
CA PHE A 354 2.40 7.78 -13.08
C PHE A 354 1.25 6.98 -13.69
N ASN A 355 0.05 7.56 -13.65
CA ASN A 355 -1.14 6.98 -14.25
C ASN A 355 -1.74 7.96 -15.24
N ASN A 356 -2.08 7.47 -16.43
CA ASN A 356 -2.85 8.20 -17.41
C ASN A 356 -4.10 7.38 -17.79
N ARG A 357 -5.25 8.04 -17.79
CA ARG A 357 -6.53 7.45 -18.19
C ARG A 357 -7.20 8.33 -19.21
N ASN A 358 -7.63 7.71 -20.30
CA ASN A 358 -8.46 8.33 -21.31
C ASN A 358 -9.78 7.57 -21.41
N ASP A 359 -10.88 8.30 -21.28
CA ASP A 359 -12.22 7.74 -21.40
C ASP A 359 -12.93 8.37 -22.59
N TRP A 360 -13.51 7.52 -23.43
CA TRP A 360 -14.45 7.92 -24.48
C TRP A 360 -15.81 7.33 -24.14
N GLU A 361 -16.82 8.18 -24.01
CA GLU A 361 -18.17 7.78 -23.69
C GLU A 361 -19.15 8.28 -24.76
N ASN A 362 -19.95 7.35 -25.28
CA ASN A 362 -21.15 7.66 -26.05
C ASN A 362 -22.37 7.21 -25.26
N ARG A 363 -23.27 8.14 -25.01
CA ARG A 363 -24.50 7.89 -24.31
C ARG A 363 -25.71 8.21 -25.18
N TYR A 364 -26.54 7.20 -25.37
CA TYR A 364 -27.88 7.37 -25.94
C TYR A 364 -28.90 7.36 -24.83
N ARG A 365 -29.81 8.33 -24.83
CA ARG A 365 -30.78 8.53 -23.76
C ARG A 365 -32.14 8.89 -24.31
N THR A 366 -33.17 8.16 -23.91
CA THR A 366 -34.57 8.53 -24.05
C THR A 366 -35.08 8.98 -22.68
N THR A 367 -35.64 10.18 -22.58
CA THR A 367 -36.20 10.72 -21.35
C THR A 367 -37.70 10.95 -21.52
N LEU A 368 -38.49 10.36 -20.65
CA LEU A 368 -39.88 10.69 -20.44
C LEU A 368 -39.94 11.66 -19.25
N LYS A 369 -40.45 12.84 -19.48
CA LYS A 369 -40.50 13.92 -18.50
C LYS A 369 -41.94 14.25 -18.09
N ASP A 370 -42.04 14.96 -16.98
CA ASP A 370 -43.33 15.49 -16.48
C ASP A 370 -44.34 14.36 -16.27
N LEU A 371 -43.92 13.27 -15.66
CA LEU A 371 -44.75 12.10 -15.36
C LEU A 371 -45.62 12.30 -14.12
N ASP A 372 -45.93 13.54 -13.76
CA ASP A 372 -46.84 13.86 -12.65
C ASP A 372 -48.21 13.18 -12.89
N PRO A 373 -48.61 12.24 -12.05
CA PRO A 373 -49.88 11.49 -12.22
C PRO A 373 -51.15 12.35 -12.12
N ARG A 374 -51.00 13.65 -11.82
CA ARG A 374 -52.11 14.62 -11.75
C ARG A 374 -52.32 15.38 -13.05
N ARG A 375 -51.46 15.21 -14.05
CA ARG A 375 -51.55 15.83 -15.37
C ARG A 375 -52.03 14.82 -16.46
#